data_191ca50f7a62c41deb012e3736d916c5
#
_entry.id   191ca50f7a62c41deb012e3736d916c5
#
_cell.length_a   1.000
_cell.length_b   1.000
_cell.length_c   1.000
_cell.angle_alpha   90.00
_cell.angle_beta   90.00
_cell.angle_gamma   90.00
#
_symmetry.space_group_name_H-M   'P 1'
#
loop_
_entity.id
_entity.type
_entity.pdbx_description
1 polymer ?
#
loop_
_entity_poly.entity_id
_entity_poly.type
_entity_poly.pdbx_seq_one_letter_code
_entity_poly.pdbx_strand_id
1 'polypeptide(L)'
;MKATTLALTALTLTSSACASTYTVRQEVSPTVTEIPVVKYDPTWKCPNCSPEEQYVLAELQEHTKISDRNALATIMGNIKQESKFIPNICEGGARVSYDNCYSGGYGLIQWTSIGRYNNLGKFCTKYGCDPSSLEGQTRYMINESTFQRYLPMFEGSGQTVRQYMVPAFYWLGWGIKGNREIYSYDYVKKIVWS
;
A
#
# COMPACT_ATOMS: atom_id res chain seq x y z
N MET A 1 -45.22 -85.29 -3.39
CA MET A 1 -44.64 -83.92 -3.60
C MET A 1 -43.13 -84.09 -3.69
N LYS A 2 -42.58 -83.87 -4.85
CA LYS A 2 -41.17 -84.17 -5.18
C LYS A 2 -40.29 -83.02 -4.85
N ALA A 3 -39.27 -83.21 -4.01
CA ALA A 3 -38.23 -82.28 -3.75
C ALA A 3 -37.06 -82.51 -4.73
N THR A 4 -36.69 -81.49 -5.49
CA THR A 4 -35.60 -81.56 -6.44
C THR A 4 -34.39 -80.90 -5.82
N THR A 5 -33.32 -81.67 -5.61
CA THR A 5 -32.03 -81.19 -5.10
C THR A 5 -31.18 -80.74 -6.26
N LEU A 6 -30.77 -79.48 -6.25
CA LEU A 6 -29.81 -78.96 -7.19
C LEU A 6 -28.40 -78.98 -6.57
N ALA A 7 -27.51 -79.67 -7.25
CA ALA A 7 -26.10 -79.74 -6.88
C ALA A 7 -25.37 -78.47 -7.41
N LEU A 8 -24.65 -77.80 -6.54
CA LEU A 8 -23.81 -76.61 -6.88
C LEU A 8 -22.37 -77.10 -7.02
N THR A 9 -21.83 -77.00 -8.25
CA THR A 9 -20.43 -77.30 -8.54
C THR A 9 -19.63 -76.01 -8.32
N ALA A 10 -18.68 -76.02 -7.39
CA ALA A 10 -17.77 -74.96 -7.13
C ALA A 10 -16.60 -74.94 -8.15
N LEU A 11 -16.48 -73.89 -8.89
CA LEU A 11 -15.37 -73.63 -9.81
C LEU A 11 -14.29 -72.84 -9.05
N THR A 12 -13.14 -73.43 -8.79
CA THR A 12 -11.99 -72.75 -8.18
C THR A 12 -11.19 -71.98 -9.24
N LEU A 13 -11.26 -70.68 -9.23
CA LEU A 13 -10.42 -69.83 -10.01
C LEU A 13 -9.12 -69.51 -9.21
N THR A 14 -8.01 -70.07 -9.70
CA THR A 14 -6.67 -69.67 -9.21
C THR A 14 -6.26 -68.30 -9.83
N SER A 15 -6.34 -67.22 -9.07
CA SER A 15 -5.83 -65.92 -9.47
C SER A 15 -4.32 -65.84 -9.22
N SER A 16 -3.55 -65.78 -10.31
CA SER A 16 -2.11 -65.46 -10.27
C SER A 16 -1.94 -63.99 -9.95
N ALA A 17 -1.50 -63.67 -8.74
CA ALA A 17 -1.20 -62.31 -8.33
C ALA A 17 0.13 -61.87 -8.91
N CYS A 18 0.08 -61.04 -9.95
CA CYS A 18 1.24 -60.29 -10.43
C CYS A 18 1.54 -59.18 -9.43
N ALA A 19 2.56 -59.36 -8.57
CA ALA A 19 3.02 -58.31 -7.65
C ALA A 19 3.75 -57.22 -8.47
N SER A 20 3.04 -56.13 -8.73
CA SER A 20 3.61 -54.91 -9.27
C SER A 20 4.26 -54.13 -8.14
N THR A 21 5.59 -54.10 -8.07
CA THR A 21 6.33 -53.27 -7.13
C THR A 21 6.24 -51.81 -7.57
N TYR A 22 5.32 -51.08 -6.95
CA TYR A 22 5.30 -49.62 -7.06
C TYR A 22 6.45 -49.04 -6.24
N THR A 23 7.46 -48.54 -6.91
CA THR A 23 8.46 -47.67 -6.31
C THR A 23 7.83 -46.30 -6.08
N VAL A 24 7.50 -45.99 -4.82
CA VAL A 24 7.08 -44.62 -4.43
C VAL A 24 8.29 -43.72 -4.61
N ARG A 25 8.29 -42.95 -5.69
CA ARG A 25 9.20 -41.78 -5.78
C ARG A 25 8.76 -40.78 -4.73
N GLN A 26 9.58 -40.62 -3.68
CA GLN A 26 9.45 -39.47 -2.79
C GLN A 26 9.71 -38.21 -3.65
N GLU A 27 8.65 -37.47 -3.91
CA GLU A 27 8.79 -36.08 -4.42
C GLU A 27 9.45 -35.26 -3.30
N VAL A 28 10.71 -34.94 -3.51
CA VAL A 28 11.41 -33.94 -2.69
C VAL A 28 10.73 -32.60 -3.00
N SER A 29 9.88 -32.15 -2.10
CA SER A 29 9.33 -30.77 -2.17
C SER A 29 10.49 -29.80 -2.31
N PRO A 30 10.48 -28.90 -3.29
CA PRO A 30 11.52 -27.89 -3.38
C PRO A 30 11.50 -27.06 -2.10
N THR A 31 12.61 -27.07 -1.39
CA THR A 31 12.83 -26.20 -0.23
C THR A 31 12.71 -24.78 -0.77
N VAL A 32 11.59 -24.10 -0.44
CA VAL A 32 11.42 -22.68 -0.74
C VAL A 32 12.46 -21.97 0.13
N THR A 33 13.55 -21.58 -0.49
CA THR A 33 14.55 -20.74 0.15
C THR A 33 13.85 -19.39 0.36
N GLU A 34 13.52 -19.07 1.61
CA GLU A 34 13.00 -17.75 1.96
C GLU A 34 14.05 -16.72 1.52
N ILE A 35 13.69 -15.91 0.54
CA ILE A 35 14.50 -14.76 0.15
C ILE A 35 14.53 -13.83 1.37
N PRO A 36 15.70 -13.49 1.93
CA PRO A 36 15.76 -12.61 3.07
C PRO A 36 15.09 -11.29 2.71
N VAL A 37 14.05 -10.92 3.47
CA VAL A 37 13.39 -9.61 3.34
C VAL A 37 14.41 -8.59 3.83
N VAL A 38 15.07 -7.92 2.91
CA VAL A 38 15.96 -6.79 3.23
C VAL A 38 15.06 -5.68 3.77
N LYS A 39 15.15 -5.42 5.07
CA LYS A 39 14.41 -4.32 5.68
C LYS A 39 14.97 -3.01 5.14
N TYR A 40 14.12 -2.24 4.46
CA TYR A 40 14.48 -0.90 4.01
C TYR A 40 14.80 -0.01 5.23
N ASP A 41 15.95 0.66 5.22
CA ASP A 41 16.33 1.65 6.23
C ASP A 41 16.38 3.03 5.54
N PRO A 42 15.40 3.90 5.83
CA PRO A 42 15.32 5.18 5.14
C PRO A 42 16.50 6.08 5.49
N THR A 43 17.05 6.73 4.47
CA THR A 43 18.18 7.68 4.58
C THR A 43 17.81 8.93 5.38
N TRP A 44 16.55 9.39 5.24
CA TRP A 44 16.03 10.53 5.99
C TRP A 44 15.08 10.06 7.07
N LYS A 45 15.30 10.49 8.30
CA LYS A 45 14.45 10.20 9.47
C LYS A 45 13.89 11.47 10.08
N CYS A 46 12.76 11.36 10.76
CA CYS A 46 12.15 12.46 11.51
C CYS A 46 11.88 12.02 12.96
N PRO A 47 12.92 11.95 13.85
CA PRO A 47 12.77 11.40 15.19
C PRO A 47 11.72 12.12 16.05
N ASN A 48 11.50 13.41 15.80
CA ASN A 48 10.55 14.26 16.53
C ASN A 48 9.19 14.39 15.81
N CYS A 49 8.93 13.54 14.81
CA CYS A 49 7.65 13.46 14.13
C CYS A 49 6.74 12.41 14.80
N SER A 50 5.42 12.52 14.57
CA SER A 50 4.48 11.47 15.01
C SER A 50 4.74 10.14 14.29
N PRO A 51 4.24 9.01 14.82
CA PRO A 51 4.35 7.72 14.14
C PRO A 51 3.78 7.76 12.70
N GLU A 52 2.67 8.46 12.48
CA GLU A 52 2.05 8.60 11.17
C GLU A 52 2.93 9.40 10.21
N GLU A 53 3.53 10.49 10.68
CA GLU A 53 4.46 11.30 9.91
C GLU A 53 5.71 10.48 9.54
N GLN A 54 6.27 9.72 10.49
CA GLN A 54 7.43 8.85 10.24
C GLN A 54 7.11 7.75 9.23
N TYR A 55 5.92 7.13 9.36
CA TYR A 55 5.45 6.11 8.44
C TYR A 55 5.39 6.64 6.99
N VAL A 56 4.70 7.76 6.77
CA VAL A 56 4.58 8.36 5.43
C VAL A 56 5.94 8.75 4.86
N LEU A 57 6.84 9.30 5.69
CA LEU A 57 8.20 9.65 5.25
C LEU A 57 9.01 8.42 4.82
N ALA A 58 8.89 7.31 5.53
CA ALA A 58 9.55 6.05 5.19
C ALA A 58 9.00 5.46 3.87
N GLU A 59 7.68 5.37 3.73
CA GLU A 59 7.01 4.86 2.53
C GLU A 59 7.37 5.65 1.26
N LEU A 60 7.44 6.99 1.37
CA LEU A 60 7.86 7.83 0.25
C LEU A 60 9.28 7.46 -0.21
N GLN A 61 10.21 7.22 0.71
CA GLN A 61 11.58 6.87 0.37
C GLN A 61 11.71 5.43 -0.14
N GLU A 62 10.95 4.49 0.41
CA GLU A 62 10.97 3.09 0.01
C GLU A 62 10.39 2.87 -1.39
N HIS A 63 9.31 3.60 -1.72
CA HIS A 63 8.53 3.35 -2.93
C HIS A 63 8.72 4.41 -4.03
N THR A 64 9.64 5.36 -3.84
CA THR A 64 10.01 6.35 -4.85
C THR A 64 11.52 6.55 -4.87
N LYS A 65 12.02 7.33 -5.84
CA LYS A 65 13.43 7.73 -5.90
C LYS A 65 13.66 9.13 -5.29
N ILE A 66 12.75 9.62 -4.48
CA ILE A 66 12.87 10.93 -3.84
C ILE A 66 13.96 10.85 -2.77
N SER A 67 15.09 11.48 -3.02
CA SER A 67 16.25 11.53 -2.12
C SER A 67 16.54 12.94 -1.58
N ASP A 68 15.90 13.96 -2.14
CA ASP A 68 16.09 15.36 -1.70
C ASP A 68 15.23 15.65 -0.47
N ARG A 69 15.90 16.13 0.62
CA ARG A 69 15.22 16.50 1.87
C ARG A 69 14.13 17.56 1.66
N ASN A 70 14.37 18.57 0.80
CA ASN A 70 13.39 19.61 0.56
C ASN A 70 12.16 19.09 -0.18
N ALA A 71 12.33 18.12 -1.09
CA ALA A 71 11.23 17.46 -1.77
C ALA A 71 10.36 16.68 -0.77
N LEU A 72 10.97 15.82 0.06
CA LEU A 72 10.28 15.08 1.12
C LEU A 72 9.56 16.04 2.08
N ALA A 73 10.25 17.04 2.58
CA ALA A 73 9.70 18.06 3.48
C ALA A 73 8.52 18.82 2.84
N THR A 74 8.57 19.06 1.53
CA THR A 74 7.47 19.74 0.81
C THR A 74 6.24 18.83 0.72
N ILE A 75 6.41 17.56 0.40
CA ILE A 75 5.29 16.59 0.39
C ILE A 75 4.67 16.48 1.79
N MET A 76 5.50 16.30 2.82
CA MET A 76 5.06 16.20 4.22
C MET A 76 4.31 17.46 4.68
N GLY A 77 4.82 18.66 4.34
CA GLY A 77 4.17 19.92 4.69
C GLY A 77 2.81 20.10 4.02
N ASN A 78 2.66 19.62 2.80
CA ASN A 78 1.39 19.63 2.09
C ASN A 78 0.39 18.66 2.73
N ILE A 79 0.78 17.43 3.04
CA ILE A 79 -0.07 16.45 3.74
C ILE A 79 -0.52 17.00 5.11
N LYS A 80 0.38 17.66 5.83
CA LYS A 80 0.05 18.29 7.13
C LYS A 80 -1.03 19.36 6.99
N GLN A 81 -1.00 20.15 5.93
CA GLN A 81 -2.04 21.15 5.66
C GLN A 81 -3.38 20.51 5.34
N GLU A 82 -3.38 19.40 4.59
CA GLU A 82 -4.62 18.73 4.16
C GLU A 82 -5.33 18.03 5.34
N SER A 83 -4.61 17.22 6.10
CA SER A 83 -5.23 16.30 7.06
C SER A 83 -4.54 16.21 8.41
N LYS A 84 -3.38 16.83 8.59
CA LYS A 84 -2.47 16.56 9.73
C LYS A 84 -2.13 15.07 9.87
N PHE A 85 -2.01 14.37 8.74
CA PHE A 85 -1.77 12.91 8.66
C PHE A 85 -2.89 12.03 9.20
N ILE A 86 -4.11 12.54 9.22
CA ILE A 86 -5.28 11.81 9.73
C ILE A 86 -5.99 11.15 8.54
N PRO A 87 -5.96 9.80 8.41
CA PRO A 87 -6.49 9.13 7.23
C PRO A 87 -8.02 9.06 7.17
N ASN A 88 -8.69 9.06 8.30
CA ASN A 88 -10.15 8.95 8.38
C ASN A 88 -10.85 10.29 8.60
N ILE A 89 -10.24 11.39 8.15
CA ILE A 89 -10.82 12.73 8.26
C ILE A 89 -11.61 13.09 7.00
N CYS A 90 -12.87 13.44 7.17
CA CYS A 90 -13.72 14.03 6.14
C CYS A 90 -13.67 15.56 6.23
N GLU A 91 -13.97 16.27 5.15
CA GLU A 91 -14.05 17.73 5.15
C GLU A 91 -14.95 18.22 6.29
N GLY A 92 -14.54 19.32 6.94
CA GLY A 92 -15.20 19.79 8.16
C GLY A 92 -14.70 19.14 9.46
N GLY A 93 -13.78 18.16 9.38
CA GLY A 93 -13.07 17.59 10.52
C GLY A 93 -13.70 16.34 11.13
N ALA A 94 -14.79 15.82 10.57
CA ALA A 94 -15.42 14.59 11.04
C ALA A 94 -14.49 13.38 10.84
N ARG A 95 -14.41 12.50 11.86
CA ARG A 95 -13.66 11.24 11.81
C ARG A 95 -14.62 10.12 11.44
N VAL A 96 -14.55 9.67 10.18
CA VAL A 96 -15.47 8.67 9.64
C VAL A 96 -14.70 7.68 8.75
N SER A 97 -15.28 6.50 8.56
CA SER A 97 -14.76 5.56 7.55
C SER A 97 -14.96 6.11 6.13
N TYR A 98 -14.19 5.56 5.18
CA TYR A 98 -14.27 5.92 3.77
C TYR A 98 -15.72 5.98 3.25
N ASP A 99 -16.51 4.94 3.51
CA ASP A 99 -17.90 4.85 3.01
C ASP A 99 -18.88 5.86 3.65
N ASN A 100 -18.47 6.53 4.71
CA ASN A 100 -19.30 7.48 5.46
C ASN A 100 -18.90 8.96 5.27
N CYS A 101 -17.97 9.25 4.34
CA CYS A 101 -17.66 10.61 3.94
C CYS A 101 -18.42 10.96 2.63
N TYR A 102 -19.54 11.66 2.76
CA TYR A 102 -20.46 11.89 1.65
C TYR A 102 -20.20 13.19 0.87
N SER A 103 -19.34 14.05 1.34
CA SER A 103 -19.05 15.33 0.69
C SER A 103 -17.67 15.86 1.04
N GLY A 104 -17.10 16.59 0.10
CA GLY A 104 -15.82 17.27 0.29
C GLY A 104 -14.60 16.35 0.18
N GLY A 105 -13.51 16.78 0.80
CA GLY A 105 -12.26 16.03 0.79
C GLY A 105 -12.22 14.94 1.83
N TYR A 106 -11.54 13.85 1.54
CA TYR A 106 -11.34 12.73 2.45
C TYR A 106 -9.87 12.36 2.60
N GLY A 107 -9.48 12.10 3.83
CA GLY A 107 -8.25 11.41 4.18
C GLY A 107 -6.98 12.22 4.01
N LEU A 108 -5.89 11.50 3.84
CA LEU A 108 -4.51 11.97 3.97
C LEU A 108 -4.19 13.23 3.16
N ILE A 109 -4.66 13.30 1.92
CA ILE A 109 -4.46 14.46 1.03
C ILE A 109 -5.78 15.12 0.61
N GLN A 110 -6.86 14.86 1.33
CA GLN A 110 -8.19 15.42 1.07
C GLN A 110 -8.64 15.21 -0.39
N TRP A 111 -8.77 13.93 -0.79
CA TRP A 111 -9.29 13.58 -2.13
C TRP A 111 -10.70 14.15 -2.31
N THR A 112 -10.83 15.25 -3.02
CA THR A 112 -12.10 15.99 -3.16
C THR A 112 -12.85 15.60 -4.43
N SER A 113 -12.16 15.33 -5.53
CA SER A 113 -12.85 14.95 -6.76
C SER A 113 -13.40 13.53 -6.68
N ILE A 114 -14.63 13.32 -7.14
CA ILE A 114 -15.31 12.01 -7.14
C ILE A 114 -14.42 10.93 -7.79
N GLY A 115 -13.73 11.25 -8.88
CA GLY A 115 -12.84 10.31 -9.56
C GLY A 115 -11.67 9.86 -8.69
N ARG A 116 -10.97 10.80 -8.03
CA ARG A 116 -9.85 10.47 -7.16
C ARG A 116 -10.29 9.70 -5.91
N TYR A 117 -11.38 10.13 -5.28
CA TYR A 117 -11.99 9.46 -4.14
C TYR A 117 -12.39 8.02 -4.47
N ASN A 118 -13.17 7.81 -5.54
CA ASN A 118 -13.58 6.47 -5.95
C ASN A 118 -12.39 5.57 -6.33
N ASN A 119 -11.31 6.15 -6.88
CA ASN A 119 -10.13 5.39 -7.22
C ASN A 119 -9.35 4.92 -5.98
N LEU A 120 -9.39 5.63 -4.85
CA LEU A 120 -8.88 5.14 -3.57
C LEU A 120 -9.59 3.84 -3.16
N GLY A 121 -10.93 3.83 -3.17
CA GLY A 121 -11.70 2.63 -2.84
C GLY A 121 -11.42 1.46 -3.80
N LYS A 122 -11.39 1.72 -5.12
CA LYS A 122 -11.04 0.69 -6.12
C LYS A 122 -9.64 0.15 -5.95
N PHE A 123 -8.68 1.01 -5.63
CA PHE A 123 -7.30 0.61 -5.36
C PHE A 123 -7.25 -0.33 -4.15
N CYS A 124 -7.87 0.05 -3.03
CA CYS A 124 -7.85 -0.77 -1.83
C CYS A 124 -8.62 -2.09 -2.02
N THR A 125 -9.74 -2.10 -2.75
CA THR A 125 -10.41 -3.35 -3.13
C THR A 125 -9.49 -4.26 -3.95
N LYS A 126 -8.75 -3.71 -4.91
CA LYS A 126 -7.86 -4.49 -5.78
C LYS A 126 -6.64 -5.04 -5.04
N TYR A 127 -6.07 -4.27 -4.12
CA TYR A 127 -4.80 -4.59 -3.47
C TYR A 127 -4.92 -5.02 -2.01
N GLY A 128 -6.14 -5.25 -1.53
CA GLY A 128 -6.42 -5.78 -0.19
C GLY A 128 -6.03 -4.80 0.93
N CYS A 129 -6.35 -3.49 0.79
CA CYS A 129 -6.12 -2.50 1.84
C CYS A 129 -7.42 -1.86 2.34
N ASP A 130 -7.36 -1.22 3.51
CA ASP A 130 -8.47 -0.40 4.02
C ASP A 130 -8.31 1.05 3.54
N PRO A 131 -9.28 1.61 2.78
CA PRO A 131 -9.24 2.98 2.30
C PRO A 131 -9.36 4.03 3.42
N SER A 132 -9.69 3.63 4.64
CA SER A 132 -9.71 4.49 5.83
C SER A 132 -8.40 4.47 6.62
N SER A 133 -7.48 3.59 6.28
CA SER A 133 -6.20 3.44 6.98
C SER A 133 -5.11 4.34 6.41
N LEU A 134 -4.13 4.67 7.26
CA LEU A 134 -2.93 5.40 6.84
C LEU A 134 -2.14 4.61 5.78
N GLU A 135 -1.99 3.30 5.98
CA GLU A 135 -1.30 2.41 5.05
C GLU A 135 -1.97 2.44 3.66
N GLY A 136 -3.27 2.14 3.60
CA GLY A 136 -4.00 2.08 2.33
C GLY A 136 -3.94 3.40 1.57
N GLN A 137 -4.07 4.51 2.28
CA GLN A 137 -4.03 5.85 1.68
C GLN A 137 -2.63 6.27 1.25
N THR A 138 -1.60 5.95 2.01
CA THR A 138 -0.20 6.23 1.61
C THR A 138 0.17 5.42 0.37
N ARG A 139 -0.16 4.13 0.34
CA ARG A 139 0.02 3.27 -0.84
C ARG A 139 -0.72 3.80 -2.06
N TYR A 140 -2.00 4.20 -1.90
CA TYR A 140 -2.74 4.79 -3.01
C TYR A 140 -2.15 6.12 -3.46
N MET A 141 -1.81 7.03 -2.54
CA MET A 141 -1.22 8.34 -2.84
C MET A 141 0.04 8.20 -3.70
N ILE A 142 0.94 7.30 -3.35
CA ILE A 142 2.18 7.06 -4.10
C ILE A 142 1.87 6.50 -5.50
N ASN A 143 0.86 5.63 -5.63
CA ASN A 143 0.51 4.98 -6.90
C ASN A 143 -0.55 5.74 -7.71
N GLU A 144 -1.08 6.82 -7.20
CA GLU A 144 -2.09 7.62 -7.89
C GLU A 144 -1.51 8.27 -9.16
N SER A 145 -2.24 8.18 -10.26
CA SER A 145 -1.79 8.71 -11.56
C SER A 145 -1.44 10.20 -11.51
N THR A 146 -2.13 10.97 -10.67
CA THR A 146 -1.86 12.40 -10.49
C THR A 146 -0.51 12.62 -9.78
N PHE A 147 -0.21 11.87 -8.71
CA PHE A 147 1.11 11.94 -8.06
C PHE A 147 2.21 11.47 -9.00
N GLN A 148 2.03 10.33 -9.66
CA GLN A 148 2.99 9.74 -10.58
C GLN A 148 3.38 10.67 -11.75
N ARG A 149 2.43 11.51 -12.21
CA ARG A 149 2.71 12.51 -13.25
C ARG A 149 3.73 13.54 -12.81
N TYR A 150 3.73 13.95 -11.54
CA TYR A 150 4.63 14.97 -11.01
C TYR A 150 5.79 14.40 -10.19
N LEU A 151 5.79 13.09 -9.95
CA LEU A 151 6.85 12.39 -9.22
C LEU A 151 8.25 12.67 -9.76
N PRO A 152 8.52 12.67 -11.09
CA PRO A 152 9.85 12.98 -11.61
C PRO A 152 10.39 14.36 -11.19
N MET A 153 9.50 15.32 -10.92
CA MET A 153 9.91 16.65 -10.44
C MET A 153 10.33 16.62 -8.96
N PHE A 154 9.74 15.71 -8.15
CA PHE A 154 10.15 15.49 -6.76
C PHE A 154 11.40 14.61 -6.65
N GLU A 155 11.66 13.74 -7.65
CA GLU A 155 12.86 12.89 -7.71
C GLU A 155 14.11 13.65 -8.19
N GLY A 156 13.97 14.92 -8.59
CA GLY A 156 15.08 15.82 -8.80
C GLY A 156 15.79 16.18 -7.49
N SER A 157 16.92 16.86 -7.60
CA SER A 157 17.72 17.26 -6.42
C SER A 157 18.16 18.72 -6.48
N GLY A 158 18.51 19.27 -5.29
CA GLY A 158 19.09 20.61 -5.17
C GLY A 158 18.09 21.76 -5.33
N GLN A 159 16.80 21.48 -5.31
CA GLN A 159 15.77 22.51 -5.39
C GLN A 159 15.37 23.02 -4.00
N THR A 160 14.88 24.24 -3.95
CA THR A 160 14.31 24.85 -2.74
C THR A 160 12.89 24.31 -2.48
N VAL A 161 12.42 24.42 -1.25
CA VAL A 161 11.01 24.15 -0.90
C VAL A 161 10.06 24.90 -1.83
N ARG A 162 10.34 26.18 -2.12
CA ARG A 162 9.49 27.00 -2.99
C ARG A 162 9.39 26.46 -4.42
N GLN A 163 10.47 25.89 -4.96
CA GLN A 163 10.47 25.25 -6.27
C GLN A 163 9.66 23.91 -6.23
N TYR A 164 9.81 23.11 -5.18
CA TYR A 164 9.01 21.91 -5.01
C TYR A 164 7.52 22.15 -4.72
N MET A 165 7.16 23.36 -4.24
CA MET A 165 5.75 23.73 -4.12
C MET A 165 5.04 23.83 -5.48
N VAL A 166 5.76 23.95 -6.60
CA VAL A 166 5.17 23.96 -7.95
C VAL A 166 4.56 22.60 -8.31
N PRO A 167 5.33 21.48 -8.33
CA PRO A 167 4.73 20.17 -8.57
C PRO A 167 3.70 19.79 -7.49
N ALA A 168 3.87 20.21 -6.23
CA ALA A 168 2.90 19.97 -5.17
C ALA A 168 1.56 20.65 -5.45
N PHE A 169 1.57 21.87 -6.00
CA PHE A 169 0.35 22.55 -6.44
C PHE A 169 -0.40 21.76 -7.51
N TYR A 170 0.29 21.33 -8.55
CA TYR A 170 -0.34 20.57 -9.63
C TYR A 170 -0.82 19.19 -9.21
N TRP A 171 -0.11 18.56 -8.27
CA TRP A 171 -0.54 17.27 -7.71
C TRP A 171 -1.82 17.39 -6.88
N LEU A 172 -1.89 18.36 -5.96
CA LEU A 172 -3.00 18.48 -5.01
C LEU A 172 -4.13 19.35 -5.52
N GLY A 173 -3.84 20.37 -6.33
CA GLY A 173 -4.82 21.27 -6.94
C GLY A 173 -5.52 22.19 -5.92
N TRP A 174 -4.81 22.66 -4.88
CA TRP A 174 -5.42 23.53 -3.88
C TRP A 174 -5.81 24.90 -4.43
N GLY A 175 -6.95 25.45 -3.99
CA GLY A 175 -7.34 26.83 -4.28
C GLY A 175 -6.65 27.85 -3.38
N ILE A 176 -6.42 27.48 -2.11
CA ILE A 176 -5.76 28.34 -1.10
C ILE A 176 -4.48 27.65 -0.62
N LYS A 177 -3.36 28.36 -0.68
CA LYS A 177 -2.04 27.83 -0.28
C LYS A 177 -2.00 27.43 1.21
N GLY A 178 -2.65 28.21 2.07
CA GLY A 178 -2.59 27.99 3.52
C GLY A 178 -1.16 28.02 4.05
N ASN A 179 -0.89 27.18 5.06
CA ASN A 179 0.42 27.09 5.72
C ASN A 179 1.36 26.04 5.11
N ARG A 180 1.09 25.53 3.91
CA ARG A 180 1.86 24.43 3.28
C ARG A 180 3.36 24.69 3.25
N GLU A 181 3.75 25.89 2.82
CA GLU A 181 5.17 26.27 2.74
C GLU A 181 5.80 26.40 4.14
N ILE A 182 5.06 26.94 5.13
CA ILE A 182 5.51 27.03 6.52
C ILE A 182 5.75 25.64 7.09
N TYR A 183 4.79 24.72 6.93
CA TYR A 183 4.94 23.33 7.36
C TYR A 183 6.07 22.61 6.65
N SER A 184 6.29 22.89 5.36
CA SER A 184 7.41 22.33 4.62
C SER A 184 8.76 22.77 5.22
N TYR A 185 8.95 24.05 5.54
CA TYR A 185 10.16 24.51 6.22
C TYR A 185 10.31 23.93 7.63
N ASP A 186 9.22 23.69 8.35
CA ASP A 186 9.28 23.00 9.65
C ASP A 186 9.77 21.56 9.50
N TYR A 187 9.35 20.85 8.44
CA TYR A 187 9.89 19.52 8.15
C TYR A 187 11.33 19.53 7.70
N VAL A 188 11.79 20.53 6.94
CA VAL A 188 13.22 20.70 6.62
C VAL A 188 14.09 20.72 7.88
N LYS A 189 13.60 21.33 8.98
CA LYS A 189 14.30 21.40 10.27
C LYS A 189 14.27 20.06 11.04
N LYS A 190 13.20 19.28 10.88
CA LYS A 190 12.95 18.03 11.63
C LYS A 190 13.54 16.79 10.97
N ILE A 191 13.59 16.80 9.63
CA ILE A 191 14.12 15.68 8.85
C ILE A 191 15.64 15.73 8.88
N VAL A 192 16.26 14.67 9.38
CA VAL A 192 17.70 14.53 9.56
C VAL A 192 18.22 13.30 8.81
N TRP A 193 19.49 13.34 8.43
CA TRP A 193 20.18 12.19 7.84
C TRP A 193 20.40 11.12 8.90
N SER A 194 20.14 9.84 8.58
CA SER A 194 20.31 8.70 9.50
C SER A 194 21.71 8.09 9.40
#